data_9ce1327990e70a6f9f5476f056f69aed
#
_entry.id   9ce1327990e70a6f9f5476f056f69aed
#
_cell.length_a   1.000
_cell.length_b   1.000
_cell.length_c   1.000
_cell.angle_alpha   90.00
_cell.angle_beta   90.00
_cell.angle_gamma   90.00
#
_symmetry.space_group_name_H-M   'P 1'
#
loop_
_entity.id
_entity.type
_entity.pdbx_description
1 polymer ?
#
loop_
_entity_poly.entity_id
_entity_poly.type
_entity_poly.pdbx_seq_one_letter_code
_entity_poly.pdbx_strand_id
1 'polypeptide(L)'
;MKSKNNSCKYNLLLMVKFLSVIGMVTCFVNCSKEPAYAESLIKVDSLKIEYPATYLPSGLFAINLYGTISSNGCSSFSHFNISLQNQDVIIEAWKNVQVNATVCPAVMVYLNHKILCNRDSLPENFSIKVKQPDGTYLEKTMK
;
A
#
# COMPACT_ATOMS: atom_id res chain seq x y z
N MET A 1 65.76 -31.18 29.96
CA MET A 1 65.02 -29.91 29.74
C MET A 1 64.30 -30.00 28.39
N LYS A 2 63.00 -30.26 28.38
CA LYS A 2 62.11 -30.20 27.19
C LYS A 2 61.04 -29.15 27.52
N SER A 3 61.15 -28.00 26.92
CA SER A 3 60.22 -26.88 27.10
C SER A 3 59.35 -26.70 25.86
N LYS A 4 58.06 -26.75 26.12
CA LYS A 4 56.94 -25.94 25.60
C LYS A 4 57.12 -25.29 24.22
N ASN A 5 56.46 -25.84 23.22
CA ASN A 5 56.12 -25.10 21.99
C ASN A 5 54.77 -25.51 21.39
N ASN A 6 53.79 -25.99 22.20
CA ASN A 6 52.48 -26.39 21.67
C ASN A 6 51.36 -25.36 21.92
N SER A 7 51.65 -24.22 22.60
CA SER A 7 50.63 -23.24 22.95
C SER A 7 50.28 -22.23 21.83
N CYS A 8 51.22 -22.00 20.91
CA CYS A 8 51.00 -20.99 19.87
C CYS A 8 50.13 -21.49 18.67
N LYS A 9 50.18 -22.78 18.39
CA LYS A 9 49.43 -23.38 17.25
C LYS A 9 47.89 -23.42 17.47
N TYR A 10 47.45 -23.62 18.72
CA TYR A 10 46.03 -23.67 19.04
C TYR A 10 45.36 -22.28 18.99
N ASN A 11 46.09 -21.23 19.38
CA ASN A 11 45.55 -19.87 19.34
C ASN A 11 45.40 -19.34 17.91
N LEU A 12 46.33 -19.70 17.00
CA LEU A 12 46.22 -19.32 15.59
C LEU A 12 45.05 -20.02 14.89
N LEU A 13 44.83 -21.30 15.18
CA LEU A 13 43.73 -22.07 14.59
C LEU A 13 42.35 -21.59 15.11
N LEU A 14 42.27 -21.20 16.38
CA LEU A 14 41.06 -20.63 16.98
C LEU A 14 40.75 -19.24 16.39
N MET A 15 41.76 -18.39 16.21
CA MET A 15 41.61 -17.07 15.60
C MET A 15 41.15 -17.16 14.14
N VAL A 16 41.64 -18.10 13.34
CA VAL A 16 41.22 -18.29 11.95
C VAL A 16 39.80 -18.80 11.89
N LYS A 17 39.35 -19.68 12.79
CA LYS A 17 37.98 -20.13 12.89
C LYS A 17 37.04 -19.01 13.32
N PHE A 18 37.45 -18.15 14.26
CA PHE A 18 36.62 -16.99 14.67
C PHE A 18 36.48 -15.96 13.54
N LEU A 19 37.55 -15.65 12.80
CA LEU A 19 37.49 -14.76 11.63
C LEU A 19 36.59 -15.31 10.52
N SER A 20 36.59 -16.63 10.29
CA SER A 20 35.73 -17.30 9.30
C SER A 20 34.23 -17.21 9.67
N VAL A 21 33.89 -17.34 10.96
CA VAL A 21 32.50 -17.22 11.43
C VAL A 21 32.02 -15.77 11.37
N ILE A 22 32.86 -14.80 11.71
CA ILE A 22 32.52 -13.36 11.60
C ILE A 22 32.31 -12.96 10.12
N GLY A 23 33.16 -13.45 9.21
CA GLY A 23 32.99 -13.23 7.76
C GLY A 23 31.70 -13.84 7.19
N MET A 24 31.25 -14.98 7.71
CA MET A 24 30.02 -15.62 7.28
C MET A 24 28.76 -14.92 7.81
N VAL A 25 28.80 -14.38 9.02
CA VAL A 25 27.70 -13.63 9.63
C VAL A 25 27.52 -12.28 8.94
N THR A 26 28.57 -11.61 8.49
CA THR A 26 28.45 -10.31 7.80
C THR A 26 27.86 -10.43 6.39
N CYS A 27 27.95 -11.60 5.74
CA CYS A 27 27.31 -11.82 4.44
C CYS A 27 25.77 -11.90 4.52
N PHE A 28 25.20 -12.27 5.66
CA PHE A 28 23.73 -12.35 5.84
C PHE A 28 23.06 -11.02 6.17
N VAL A 29 23.79 -9.98 6.57
CA VAL A 29 23.21 -8.69 6.98
C VAL A 29 23.04 -7.73 5.80
N ASN A 30 23.55 -8.04 4.62
CA ASN A 30 23.57 -7.12 3.48
C ASN A 30 22.52 -7.37 2.39
N CYS A 31 21.49 -8.17 2.64
CA CYS A 31 20.57 -8.56 1.56
C CYS A 31 19.11 -8.41 1.92
N SER A 32 18.66 -7.16 2.18
CA SER A 32 17.30 -6.73 1.83
C SER A 32 17.17 -5.22 2.06
N LYS A 33 17.46 -4.41 1.05
CA LYS A 33 16.83 -3.09 1.01
C LYS A 33 15.34 -3.35 0.85
N GLU A 34 14.58 -3.16 1.92
CA GLU A 34 13.14 -3.15 1.83
C GLU A 34 12.72 -2.17 0.74
N PRO A 35 11.77 -2.54 -0.12
CA PRO A 35 11.29 -1.63 -1.14
C PRO A 35 10.72 -0.39 -0.45
N ALA A 36 11.25 0.78 -0.79
CA ALA A 36 10.70 2.04 -0.32
C ALA A 36 9.45 2.36 -1.13
N TYR A 37 8.37 2.71 -0.45
CA TYR A 37 7.10 3.10 -1.06
C TYR A 37 6.80 4.57 -0.75
N ALA A 38 6.25 5.27 -1.74
CA ALA A 38 5.61 6.56 -1.58
C ALA A 38 4.12 6.42 -1.83
N GLU A 39 3.31 7.17 -1.08
CA GLU A 39 1.87 7.20 -1.29
C GLU A 39 1.47 8.38 -2.18
N SER A 40 0.49 8.15 -3.05
CA SER A 40 -0.11 9.21 -3.85
C SER A 40 -1.58 8.90 -4.15
N LEU A 41 -2.37 9.94 -4.45
CA LEU A 41 -3.76 9.78 -4.82
C LEU A 41 -3.90 9.07 -6.16
N ILE A 42 -4.95 8.26 -6.26
CA ILE A 42 -5.38 7.60 -7.51
C ILE A 42 -6.33 8.54 -8.24
N LYS A 43 -6.17 8.66 -9.56
CA LYS A 43 -7.18 9.29 -10.40
C LYS A 43 -8.36 8.32 -10.56
N VAL A 44 -9.52 8.73 -10.05
CA VAL A 44 -10.76 7.97 -10.20
C VAL A 44 -11.51 8.48 -11.43
N ASP A 45 -11.75 7.62 -12.40
CA ASP A 45 -12.37 8.00 -13.68
C ASP A 45 -13.90 7.93 -13.61
N SER A 46 -14.45 7.06 -12.76
CA SER A 46 -15.91 6.86 -12.65
C SER A 46 -16.34 6.53 -11.22
N LEU A 47 -17.44 7.16 -10.81
CA LEU A 47 -18.16 6.95 -9.55
C LEU A 47 -19.56 6.47 -9.86
N LYS A 48 -19.90 5.23 -9.46
CA LYS A 48 -21.25 4.68 -9.58
C LYS A 48 -21.82 4.36 -8.21
N ILE A 49 -23.09 4.64 -8.04
CA ILE A 49 -23.83 4.35 -6.81
C ILE A 49 -24.86 3.30 -7.14
N GLU A 50 -24.85 2.22 -6.39
CA GLU A 50 -25.82 1.14 -6.47
C GLU A 50 -26.64 1.14 -5.18
N TYR A 51 -27.96 1.35 -5.34
CA TYR A 51 -28.91 1.15 -4.25
C TYR A 51 -29.21 -0.34 -4.08
N PRO A 52 -29.66 -0.75 -2.89
CA PRO A 52 -29.97 -2.14 -2.66
C PRO A 52 -31.06 -2.63 -3.60
N ALA A 53 -30.68 -3.31 -4.67
CA ALA A 53 -31.53 -4.32 -5.24
C ALA A 53 -31.39 -5.54 -4.32
N THR A 54 -32.51 -6.22 -4.05
CA THR A 54 -32.78 -7.49 -3.35
C THR A 54 -31.71 -8.21 -2.49
N TYR A 55 -30.43 -7.90 -2.59
CA TYR A 55 -29.33 -8.62 -1.94
C TYR A 55 -28.48 -7.78 -0.96
N LEU A 56 -28.75 -6.49 -0.79
CA LEU A 56 -28.17 -5.70 0.29
C LEU A 56 -29.22 -5.49 1.39
N PRO A 57 -28.83 -5.56 2.69
CA PRO A 57 -29.73 -5.19 3.78
C PRO A 57 -30.32 -3.79 3.58
N SER A 58 -31.55 -3.57 4.02
CA SER A 58 -32.19 -2.26 4.00
C SER A 58 -31.29 -1.22 4.67
N GLY A 59 -31.15 -0.03 4.07
CA GLY A 59 -30.31 1.05 4.57
C GLY A 59 -28.86 1.03 4.07
N LEU A 60 -28.40 -0.02 3.39
CA LEU A 60 -27.06 -0.03 2.77
C LEU A 60 -27.11 0.39 1.31
N PHE A 61 -26.11 1.10 0.85
CA PHE A 61 -25.82 1.36 -0.55
C PHE A 61 -24.34 1.15 -0.86
N ALA A 62 -24.02 0.94 -2.12
CA ALA A 62 -22.65 0.72 -2.55
C ALA A 62 -22.13 1.87 -3.41
N ILE A 63 -20.92 2.30 -3.13
CA ILE A 63 -20.15 3.24 -3.93
C ILE A 63 -19.11 2.42 -4.69
N ASN A 64 -19.22 2.37 -6.01
CA ASN A 64 -18.26 1.68 -6.86
C ASN A 64 -17.35 2.73 -7.51
N LEU A 65 -16.04 2.55 -7.30
CA LEU A 65 -14.99 3.42 -7.81
C LEU A 65 -14.18 2.67 -8.86
N TYR A 66 -14.03 3.30 -10.03
CA TYR A 66 -13.27 2.75 -11.16
C TYR A 66 -12.23 3.76 -11.61
N GLY A 67 -11.05 3.28 -11.97
CA GLY A 67 -9.97 4.14 -12.44
C GLY A 67 -8.72 3.34 -12.79
N THR A 68 -7.65 4.04 -13.09
CA THR A 68 -6.33 3.46 -13.35
C THR A 68 -5.39 3.81 -12.23
N ILE A 69 -4.87 2.79 -11.52
CA ILE A 69 -3.87 2.96 -10.47
C ILE A 69 -2.51 3.29 -11.10
N SER A 70 -2.12 2.51 -12.11
CA SER A 70 -0.83 2.67 -12.79
C SER A 70 -0.82 2.01 -14.15
N SER A 71 0.05 2.53 -15.04
CA SER A 71 0.40 1.89 -16.31
C SER A 71 1.50 0.82 -16.18
N ASN A 72 1.97 0.54 -14.97
CA ASN A 72 2.98 -0.48 -14.69
C ASN A 72 2.73 -1.16 -13.34
N GLY A 73 3.38 -2.31 -13.12
CA GLY A 73 3.18 -3.14 -11.93
C GLY A 73 3.94 -2.69 -10.67
N CYS A 74 4.59 -1.52 -10.68
CA CYS A 74 5.28 -0.97 -9.49
C CYS A 74 4.36 -0.14 -8.58
N SER A 75 3.08 -0.07 -8.89
CA SER A 75 2.10 0.57 -8.03
C SER A 75 0.95 -0.37 -7.72
N SER A 76 0.42 -0.27 -6.51
CA SER A 76 -0.71 -1.06 -6.04
C SER A 76 -1.69 -0.17 -5.27
N PHE A 77 -2.93 -0.59 -5.18
CA PHE A 77 -3.89 0.04 -4.28
C PHE A 77 -3.38 -0.03 -2.83
N SER A 78 -3.49 1.07 -2.09
CA SER A 78 -3.14 1.14 -0.67
C SER A 78 -4.40 1.07 0.19
N HIS A 79 -5.14 2.17 0.25
CA HIS A 79 -6.32 2.28 1.11
C HIS A 79 -7.26 3.40 0.65
N PHE A 80 -8.43 3.45 1.27
CA PHE A 80 -9.30 4.61 1.22
C PHE A 80 -9.23 5.38 2.53
N ASN A 81 -9.16 6.71 2.43
CA ASN A 81 -9.47 7.59 3.54
C ASN A 81 -10.86 8.19 3.30
N ILE A 82 -11.80 7.96 4.23
CA ILE A 82 -13.18 8.40 4.10
C ILE A 82 -13.51 9.28 5.28
N SER A 83 -13.97 10.49 5.01
CA SER A 83 -14.37 11.45 6.03
C SER A 83 -15.70 12.10 5.68
N LEU A 84 -16.47 12.47 6.72
CA LEU A 84 -17.68 13.26 6.58
C LEU A 84 -17.35 14.70 6.96
N GLN A 85 -17.52 15.63 6.02
CA GLN A 85 -17.29 17.06 6.22
C GLN A 85 -18.57 17.82 5.86
N ASN A 86 -19.23 18.38 6.88
CA ASN A 86 -20.57 18.97 6.75
C ASN A 86 -21.59 17.92 6.23
N GLN A 87 -21.99 18.04 4.97
CA GLN A 87 -22.91 17.11 4.30
C GLN A 87 -22.22 16.34 3.16
N ASP A 88 -20.88 16.42 3.07
CA ASP A 88 -20.11 15.78 2.02
C ASP A 88 -19.37 14.55 2.56
N VAL A 89 -19.52 13.43 1.91
CA VAL A 89 -18.69 12.22 2.10
C VAL A 89 -17.46 12.38 1.20
N ILE A 90 -16.33 12.73 1.80
CA ILE A 90 -15.06 12.87 1.07
C ILE A 90 -14.35 11.53 1.03
N ILE A 91 -13.99 11.08 -0.16
CA ILE A 91 -13.26 9.84 -0.39
C ILE A 91 -11.93 10.17 -1.05
N GLU A 92 -10.85 9.69 -0.48
CA GLU A 92 -9.50 9.72 -1.06
C GLU A 92 -9.07 8.28 -1.32
N ALA A 93 -8.72 7.96 -2.56
CA ALA A 93 -8.17 6.65 -2.93
C ALA A 93 -6.65 6.76 -3.05
N TRP A 94 -5.92 5.98 -2.29
CA TRP A 94 -4.47 6.04 -2.21
C TRP A 94 -3.81 4.81 -2.84
N LYS A 95 -2.66 5.03 -3.47
CA LYS A 95 -1.79 3.98 -4.01
C LYS A 95 -0.41 4.06 -3.40
N ASN A 96 0.22 2.90 -3.26
CA ASN A 96 1.64 2.75 -3.02
C ASN A 96 2.39 2.71 -4.35
N VAL A 97 3.46 3.49 -4.45
CA VAL A 97 4.37 3.52 -5.59
C VAL A 97 5.75 3.10 -5.11
N GLN A 98 6.31 2.05 -5.68
CA GLN A 98 7.66 1.62 -5.35
C GLN A 98 8.69 2.59 -5.93
N VAL A 99 9.38 3.35 -5.05
CA VAL A 99 10.30 4.43 -5.46
C VAL A 99 11.66 3.91 -5.93
N ASN A 100 12.08 2.73 -5.50
CA ASN A 100 13.41 2.16 -5.79
C ASN A 100 13.37 1.02 -6.81
N ALA A 101 12.26 0.87 -7.54
CA ALA A 101 12.16 -0.16 -8.56
C ALA A 101 13.05 0.19 -9.77
N THR A 102 14.01 -0.67 -10.07
CA THR A 102 14.83 -0.55 -11.28
C THR A 102 14.11 -1.06 -12.52
N VAL A 103 13.15 -1.97 -12.34
CA VAL A 103 12.33 -2.56 -13.41
C VAL A 103 10.90 -2.71 -12.90
N CYS A 104 9.94 -2.23 -13.66
CA CYS A 104 8.52 -2.40 -13.39
C CYS A 104 7.89 -3.29 -14.48
N PRO A 105 7.11 -4.30 -14.13
CA PRO A 105 6.34 -5.06 -15.11
C PRO A 105 5.44 -4.15 -15.94
N ALA A 106 5.38 -4.35 -17.25
CA ALA A 106 4.51 -3.60 -18.17
C ALA A 106 3.08 -4.16 -18.09
N VAL A 107 2.38 -3.85 -17.00
CA VAL A 107 1.01 -4.30 -16.75
C VAL A 107 0.17 -3.13 -16.23
N MET A 108 -1.04 -2.96 -16.80
CA MET A 108 -2.02 -1.98 -16.29
C MET A 108 -2.63 -2.48 -14.98
N VAL A 109 -2.63 -1.61 -13.98
CA VAL A 109 -3.26 -1.88 -12.69
C VAL A 109 -4.49 -0.99 -12.56
N TYR A 110 -5.66 -1.62 -12.36
CA TYR A 110 -6.95 -0.93 -12.31
C TYR A 110 -7.48 -0.83 -10.88
N LEU A 111 -8.14 0.29 -10.60
CA LEU A 111 -9.02 0.44 -9.46
C LEU A 111 -10.41 -0.10 -9.84
N ASN A 112 -10.89 -1.07 -9.10
CA ASN A 112 -12.27 -1.58 -9.16
C ASN A 112 -12.67 -1.99 -7.75
N HIS A 113 -13.13 -1.02 -6.98
CA HIS A 113 -13.45 -1.22 -5.57
C HIS A 113 -14.87 -0.79 -5.25
N LYS A 114 -15.49 -1.57 -4.37
CA LYS A 114 -16.82 -1.32 -3.81
C LYS A 114 -16.70 -0.94 -2.33
N ILE A 115 -17.28 0.19 -1.96
CA ILE A 115 -17.40 0.67 -0.59
C ILE A 115 -18.88 0.54 -0.19
N LEU A 116 -19.16 -0.14 0.91
CA LEU A 116 -20.50 -0.24 1.47
C LEU A 116 -20.71 0.85 2.51
N CYS A 117 -21.78 1.62 2.36
CA CYS A 117 -22.14 2.70 3.25
C CYS A 117 -23.53 2.47 3.84
N ASN A 118 -23.71 2.84 5.11
CA ASN A 118 -25.03 2.84 5.73
C ASN A 118 -25.69 4.22 5.53
N ARG A 119 -26.87 4.25 4.90
CA ARG A 119 -27.65 5.46 4.65
C ARG A 119 -28.08 6.14 5.95
N ASP A 120 -28.40 5.36 6.98
CA ASP A 120 -28.89 5.86 8.26
C ASP A 120 -27.84 6.63 9.05
N SER A 121 -26.55 6.45 8.71
CA SER A 121 -25.43 7.17 9.32
C SER A 121 -25.07 8.48 8.61
N LEU A 122 -25.80 8.84 7.55
CA LEU A 122 -25.53 10.03 6.72
C LEU A 122 -26.67 11.06 6.83
N PRO A 123 -26.41 12.34 6.57
CA PRO A 123 -27.44 13.36 6.47
C PRO A 123 -28.49 13.01 5.41
N GLU A 124 -29.69 13.60 5.51
CA GLU A 124 -30.78 13.37 4.57
C GLU A 124 -30.39 13.72 3.12
N ASN A 125 -29.75 14.86 2.94
CA ASN A 125 -29.14 15.27 1.67
C ASN A 125 -27.63 15.31 1.85
N PHE A 126 -26.91 14.60 1.02
CA PHE A 126 -25.44 14.57 1.05
C PHE A 126 -24.86 14.46 -0.35
N SER A 127 -23.60 14.87 -0.49
CA SER A 127 -22.82 14.64 -1.72
C SER A 127 -21.69 13.65 -1.44
N ILE A 128 -21.37 12.83 -2.42
CA ILE A 128 -20.17 11.99 -2.42
C ILE A 128 -19.14 12.68 -3.31
N LYS A 129 -18.00 13.01 -2.74
CA LYS A 129 -16.90 13.70 -3.40
C LYS A 129 -15.65 12.86 -3.36
N VAL A 130 -15.14 12.47 -4.53
CA VAL A 130 -13.87 11.74 -4.64
C VAL A 130 -12.78 12.71 -5.05
N LYS A 131 -11.81 12.90 -4.16
CA LYS A 131 -10.70 13.82 -4.37
C LYS A 131 -9.74 13.28 -5.44
N GLN A 132 -9.39 14.14 -6.40
CA GLN A 132 -8.50 13.83 -7.50
C GLN A 132 -7.07 14.31 -7.21
N PRO A 133 -6.04 13.75 -7.86
CA PRO A 133 -4.65 14.17 -7.68
C PRO A 133 -4.37 15.65 -8.01
N ASP A 134 -5.18 16.24 -8.88
CA ASP A 134 -5.10 17.65 -9.28
C ASP A 134 -5.83 18.61 -8.34
N GLY A 135 -6.39 18.07 -7.23
CA GLY A 135 -7.15 18.84 -6.22
C GLY A 135 -8.62 19.06 -6.58
N THR A 136 -9.09 18.62 -7.75
CA THR A 136 -10.51 18.64 -8.11
C THR A 136 -11.29 17.50 -7.43
N TYR A 137 -12.61 17.49 -7.60
CA TYR A 137 -13.49 16.45 -7.07
C TYR A 137 -14.35 15.85 -8.18
N LEU A 138 -14.45 14.52 -8.18
CA LEU A 138 -15.51 13.82 -8.89
C LEU A 138 -16.70 13.71 -7.93
N GLU A 139 -17.82 14.37 -8.25
CA GLU A 139 -18.93 14.55 -7.32
C GLU A 139 -20.22 13.89 -7.81
N LYS A 140 -21.02 13.40 -6.85
CA LYS A 140 -22.36 12.91 -7.05
C LYS A 140 -23.24 13.27 -5.87
N THR A 141 -24.27 14.11 -6.12
CA THR A 141 -25.26 14.50 -5.12
C THR A 141 -26.31 13.41 -4.96
N MET A 142 -26.67 13.14 -3.72
CA MET A 142 -27.71 12.19 -3.31
C MET A 142 -28.90 12.98 -2.75
N LYS A 143 -30.06 12.70 -3.29
CA LYS A 143 -31.34 13.29 -2.84
C LYS A 143 -32.23 12.24 -2.25
#